data_31ffd3ee5c93ffb8390c8f77bd3bdace
#
_entry.id   31ffd3ee5c93ffb8390c8f77bd3bdace
#
_cell.length_a   1.000
_cell.length_b   1.000
_cell.length_c   1.000
_cell.angle_alpha   90.00
_cell.angle_beta   90.00
_cell.angle_gamma   90.00
#
_symmetry.space_group_name_H-M   'P 1'
#
loop_
_entity.id
_entity.type
_entity.pdbx_description
1 polymer ?
#
loop_
_entity_poly.entity_id
_entity_poly.type
_entity_poly.pdbx_seq_one_letter_code
_entity_poly.pdbx_strand_id
1 'polypeptide(L)'
;MRTITYSTETLVQCFYKEKILTLNQIKNALGTDIKMTVFRKLKSLSYKASYSHTGKYYTLNDIANYNKSGLWEFKQVYFSKFGSLKNTIENLVCLSASGYCATELQQILKVRVQKPLLQLSSTSVLYREQIGRTYHYFSPQSYDLQRQNRLTQIESSLEEKLSEQTSVFISPEIQKSLDVFLSNLSEKQRRLYLGFESMKLGYGGDTIMSQITGVNIKTIAKGRNELKTRNITPDSIRKTGGGRHCIKKN
;
A
#
# COMPACT_ATOMS: atom_id res chain seq x y z
N MET A 1 -19.12 26.37 -53.95
CA MET A 1 -18.17 25.83 -52.96
C MET A 1 -18.61 24.43 -52.55
N ARG A 2 -17.83 23.38 -52.86
CA ARG A 2 -18.12 22.03 -52.37
C ARG A 2 -17.77 21.99 -50.88
N THR A 3 -18.76 21.84 -50.02
CA THR A 3 -18.55 21.56 -48.62
C THR A 3 -17.91 20.17 -48.47
N ILE A 4 -16.65 20.12 -48.09
CA ILE A 4 -15.98 18.86 -47.79
C ILE A 4 -16.66 18.26 -46.56
N THR A 5 -17.47 17.24 -46.79
CA THR A 5 -18.15 16.50 -45.71
C THR A 5 -17.24 15.37 -45.25
N TYR A 6 -16.56 15.53 -44.13
CA TYR A 6 -15.74 14.48 -43.53
C TYR A 6 -16.66 13.37 -42.99
N SER A 7 -16.56 12.15 -43.53
CA SER A 7 -17.39 11.02 -43.12
C SER A 7 -16.97 10.55 -41.73
N THR A 8 -17.94 10.40 -40.84
CA THR A 8 -17.75 9.81 -39.52
C THR A 8 -17.78 8.28 -39.56
N GLU A 9 -18.37 7.69 -40.60
CA GLU A 9 -18.52 6.24 -40.75
C GLU A 9 -17.17 5.53 -40.84
N THR A 10 -16.28 6.05 -41.69
CA THR A 10 -14.91 5.51 -41.83
C THR A 10 -14.15 5.57 -40.51
N LEU A 11 -14.30 6.67 -39.75
CA LEU A 11 -13.69 6.82 -38.46
C LEU A 11 -14.24 5.80 -37.45
N VAL A 12 -15.54 5.59 -37.43
CA VAL A 12 -16.20 4.60 -36.56
C VAL A 12 -15.71 3.20 -36.89
N GLN A 13 -15.63 2.82 -38.18
CA GLN A 13 -15.07 1.54 -38.59
C GLN A 13 -13.61 1.35 -38.16
N CYS A 14 -12.78 2.39 -38.23
CA CYS A 14 -11.41 2.36 -37.74
C CYS A 14 -11.37 2.10 -36.23
N PHE A 15 -12.25 2.73 -35.44
CA PHE A 15 -12.34 2.48 -34.00
C PHE A 15 -12.79 1.06 -33.68
N TYR A 16 -13.77 0.51 -34.38
CA TYR A 16 -14.19 -0.88 -34.15
C TYR A 16 -13.09 -1.90 -34.50
N LYS A 17 -12.28 -1.61 -35.50
CA LYS A 17 -11.16 -2.47 -35.90
C LYS A 17 -9.99 -2.39 -34.92
N GLU A 18 -9.53 -1.20 -34.62
CA GLU A 18 -8.30 -0.98 -33.82
C GLU A 18 -8.55 -0.81 -32.30
N LYS A 19 -9.80 -0.55 -31.91
CA LYS A 19 -10.31 -0.21 -30.56
C LYS A 19 -9.77 1.10 -30.00
N ILE A 20 -8.52 1.43 -30.22
CA ILE A 20 -7.89 2.69 -29.80
C ILE A 20 -7.19 3.34 -30.99
N LEU A 21 -7.26 4.66 -31.08
CA LEU A 21 -6.61 5.43 -32.16
C LEU A 21 -5.82 6.60 -31.54
N THR A 22 -4.72 6.95 -32.19
CA THR A 22 -3.98 8.20 -31.91
C THR A 22 -4.59 9.35 -32.71
N LEU A 23 -4.28 10.59 -32.31
CA LEU A 23 -4.76 11.78 -33.04
C LEU A 23 -4.38 11.75 -34.52
N ASN A 24 -3.19 11.29 -34.89
CA ASN A 24 -2.72 11.21 -36.25
C ASN A 24 -3.53 10.17 -37.08
N GLN A 25 -3.81 9.01 -36.49
CA GLN A 25 -4.66 8.00 -37.15
C GLN A 25 -6.09 8.52 -37.38
N ILE A 26 -6.64 9.28 -36.42
CA ILE A 26 -7.96 9.90 -36.57
C ILE A 26 -7.96 10.97 -37.66
N LYS A 27 -6.90 11.79 -37.73
CA LYS A 27 -6.74 12.77 -38.81
C LYS A 27 -6.72 12.11 -40.19
N ASN A 28 -5.93 11.04 -40.32
CA ASN A 28 -5.83 10.27 -41.57
C ASN A 28 -7.17 9.64 -41.95
N ALA A 29 -7.89 9.04 -40.97
CA ALA A 29 -9.21 8.45 -41.22
C ALA A 29 -10.28 9.47 -41.62
N LEU A 30 -10.17 10.71 -41.15
CA LEU A 30 -11.07 11.81 -41.52
C LEU A 30 -10.61 12.59 -42.77
N GLY A 31 -9.36 12.41 -43.22
CA GLY A 31 -8.80 13.18 -44.31
C GLY A 31 -8.59 14.66 -43.98
N THR A 32 -8.29 15.01 -42.71
CA THR A 32 -8.10 16.40 -42.29
C THR A 32 -6.98 16.56 -41.29
N ASP A 33 -6.20 17.61 -41.44
CA ASP A 33 -5.14 17.98 -40.47
C ASP A 33 -5.63 18.92 -39.37
N ILE A 34 -6.86 19.42 -39.44
CA ILE A 34 -7.42 20.43 -38.57
C ILE A 34 -7.90 19.75 -37.27
N LYS A 35 -7.19 19.97 -36.16
CA LYS A 35 -7.51 19.42 -34.85
C LYS A 35 -8.94 19.74 -34.39
N MET A 36 -9.41 20.96 -34.61
CA MET A 36 -10.76 21.40 -34.21
C MET A 36 -11.84 20.56 -34.87
N THR A 37 -11.68 20.25 -36.17
CA THR A 37 -12.61 19.39 -36.93
C THR A 37 -12.62 17.98 -36.34
N VAL A 38 -11.44 17.42 -36.04
CA VAL A 38 -11.31 16.11 -35.38
C VAL A 38 -12.06 16.06 -34.04
N PHE A 39 -11.81 17.01 -33.15
CA PHE A 39 -12.46 17.00 -31.84
C PHE A 39 -13.97 17.26 -31.91
N ARG A 40 -14.43 18.07 -32.85
CA ARG A 40 -15.87 18.26 -33.10
C ARG A 40 -16.55 16.95 -33.52
N LYS A 41 -15.90 16.17 -34.40
CA LYS A 41 -16.41 14.86 -34.81
C LYS A 41 -16.31 13.82 -33.69
N LEU A 42 -15.21 13.78 -32.95
CA LEU A 42 -15.07 12.90 -31.79
C LEU A 42 -16.12 13.20 -30.70
N LYS A 43 -16.41 14.48 -30.44
CA LYS A 43 -17.43 14.87 -29.47
C LYS A 43 -18.82 14.33 -29.80
N SER A 44 -19.19 14.29 -31.11
CA SER A 44 -20.46 13.71 -31.55
C SER A 44 -20.52 12.19 -31.39
N LEU A 45 -19.36 11.50 -31.27
CA LEU A 45 -19.25 10.05 -31.13
C LEU A 45 -19.05 9.59 -29.69
N SER A 46 -19.18 10.47 -28.69
CA SER A 46 -19.01 10.13 -27.26
C SER A 46 -17.67 9.43 -26.96
N TYR A 47 -16.56 10.06 -27.32
CA TYR A 47 -15.23 9.51 -27.16
C TYR A 47 -14.69 9.63 -25.72
N LYS A 48 -13.70 8.82 -25.41
CA LYS A 48 -12.85 8.92 -24.21
C LYS A 48 -11.38 9.03 -24.60
N ALA A 49 -10.64 9.87 -23.88
CA ALA A 49 -9.18 9.94 -23.97
C ALA A 49 -8.55 9.08 -22.87
N SER A 50 -7.40 8.48 -23.17
CA SER A 50 -6.66 7.71 -22.17
C SER A 50 -6.18 8.63 -21.04
N TYR A 51 -6.23 8.16 -19.78
CA TYR A 51 -5.60 8.88 -18.68
C TYR A 51 -4.10 8.56 -18.57
N SER A 52 -3.63 7.51 -19.22
CA SER A 52 -2.22 7.19 -19.42
C SER A 52 -1.66 7.88 -20.66
N HIS A 53 -0.33 7.79 -20.87
CA HIS A 53 0.37 8.29 -22.06
C HIS A 53 0.03 9.75 -22.41
N THR A 54 -0.21 10.58 -21.40
CA THR A 54 -0.56 12.01 -21.58
C THR A 54 -1.79 12.26 -22.46
N GLY A 55 -2.77 11.35 -22.49
CA GLY A 55 -4.00 11.50 -23.27
C GLY A 55 -3.84 11.32 -24.78
N LYS A 56 -2.82 10.60 -25.23
CA LYS A 56 -2.52 10.44 -26.68
C LYS A 56 -3.46 9.51 -27.42
N TYR A 57 -4.17 8.64 -26.71
CA TYR A 57 -5.04 7.62 -27.29
C TYR A 57 -6.50 7.93 -27.03
N TYR A 58 -7.33 7.61 -28.00
CA TYR A 58 -8.77 7.85 -28.00
C TYR A 58 -9.50 6.54 -28.26
N THR A 59 -10.68 6.39 -27.67
CA THR A 59 -11.61 5.27 -27.91
C THR A 59 -13.04 5.79 -27.89
N LEU A 60 -13.99 5.02 -28.41
CA LEU A 60 -15.41 5.31 -28.25
C LEU A 60 -15.94 4.66 -26.97
N ASN A 61 -16.93 5.31 -26.36
CA ASN A 61 -17.51 4.82 -25.11
C ASN A 61 -18.12 3.42 -25.25
N ASP A 62 -18.69 3.11 -26.41
CA ASP A 62 -19.33 1.82 -26.73
C ASP A 62 -18.33 0.67 -26.95
N ILE A 63 -17.06 1.00 -27.20
CA ILE A 63 -15.98 0.01 -27.40
C ILE A 63 -15.30 -0.33 -26.06
N ALA A 64 -15.27 0.63 -25.15
CA ALA A 64 -14.59 0.49 -23.88
C ALA A 64 -15.36 -0.44 -22.93
N ASN A 65 -14.79 -1.61 -22.62
CA ASN A 65 -15.38 -2.56 -21.66
C ASN A 65 -14.85 -2.26 -20.25
N TYR A 66 -15.54 -1.37 -19.54
CA TYR A 66 -15.15 -0.96 -18.20
C TYR A 66 -15.43 -2.04 -17.15
N ASN A 67 -14.46 -2.28 -16.28
CA ASN A 67 -14.63 -3.14 -15.12
C ASN A 67 -15.51 -2.48 -14.04
N LYS A 68 -15.70 -3.18 -12.89
CA LYS A 68 -16.51 -2.67 -11.76
C LYS A 68 -16.01 -1.32 -11.22
N SER A 69 -14.70 -1.05 -11.29
CA SER A 69 -14.11 0.24 -10.89
C SER A 69 -14.19 1.32 -11.97
N GLY A 70 -14.82 1.04 -13.11
CA GLY A 70 -14.93 1.98 -14.22
C GLY A 70 -13.63 2.20 -15.00
N LEU A 71 -12.73 1.23 -14.98
CA LEU A 71 -11.44 1.25 -15.64
C LEU A 71 -11.42 0.23 -16.78
N TRP A 72 -10.76 0.58 -17.88
CA TRP A 72 -10.52 -0.30 -19.01
C TRP A 72 -9.08 -0.22 -19.49
N GLU A 73 -8.49 -1.37 -19.78
CA GLU A 73 -7.13 -1.50 -20.29
C GLU A 73 -7.15 -2.17 -21.66
N PHE A 74 -6.42 -1.59 -22.60
CA PHE A 74 -6.17 -2.20 -23.90
C PHE A 74 -4.76 -1.86 -24.41
N LYS A 75 -3.94 -2.88 -24.69
CA LYS A 75 -2.53 -2.74 -25.14
C LYS A 75 -1.71 -1.80 -24.22
N GLN A 76 -1.83 -1.95 -22.88
CA GLN A 76 -1.18 -1.12 -21.87
C GLN A 76 -1.59 0.37 -21.90
N VAL A 77 -2.67 0.70 -22.58
CA VAL A 77 -3.28 2.03 -22.55
C VAL A 77 -4.51 1.96 -21.64
N TYR A 78 -4.62 2.93 -20.72
CA TYR A 78 -5.61 2.91 -19.66
C TYR A 78 -6.65 4.00 -19.85
N PHE A 79 -7.91 3.63 -19.77
CA PHE A 79 -9.08 4.50 -19.89
C PHE A 79 -9.97 4.41 -18.67
N SER A 80 -10.72 5.48 -18.42
CA SER A 80 -11.67 5.55 -17.32
C SER A 80 -13.00 6.10 -17.81
N LYS A 81 -14.10 5.56 -17.29
CA LYS A 81 -15.43 6.12 -17.50
C LYS A 81 -15.55 7.54 -16.95
N PHE A 82 -14.74 7.88 -15.94
CA PHE A 82 -14.69 9.21 -15.32
C PHE A 82 -13.85 10.22 -16.12
N GLY A 83 -13.12 9.79 -17.13
CA GLY A 83 -12.34 10.62 -18.06
C GLY A 83 -10.91 10.86 -17.58
N SER A 84 -10.59 12.05 -17.06
CA SER A 84 -9.21 12.41 -16.67
C SER A 84 -8.71 11.62 -15.48
N LEU A 85 -7.36 11.51 -15.33
CA LEU A 85 -6.74 10.86 -14.18
C LEU A 85 -7.19 11.47 -12.84
N LYS A 86 -7.33 12.80 -12.77
CA LYS A 86 -7.81 13.49 -11.56
C LYS A 86 -9.22 13.09 -11.19
N ASN A 87 -10.16 13.17 -12.14
CA ASN A 87 -11.55 12.77 -11.90
C ASN A 87 -11.66 11.27 -11.56
N THR A 88 -10.78 10.44 -12.13
CA THR A 88 -10.74 9.02 -11.82
C THR A 88 -10.28 8.78 -10.38
N ILE A 89 -9.22 9.45 -9.93
CA ILE A 89 -8.74 9.36 -8.54
C ILE A 89 -9.82 9.83 -7.57
N GLU A 90 -10.41 11.00 -7.83
CA GLU A 90 -11.48 11.55 -7.02
C GLU A 90 -12.64 10.56 -6.86
N ASN A 91 -13.16 10.05 -7.97
CA ASN A 91 -14.27 9.09 -7.94
C ASN A 91 -13.89 7.77 -7.21
N LEU A 92 -12.69 7.23 -7.44
CA LEU A 92 -12.24 6.03 -6.74
C LEU A 92 -12.18 6.26 -5.23
N VAL A 93 -11.63 7.39 -4.78
CA VAL A 93 -11.56 7.72 -3.36
C VAL A 93 -12.97 7.94 -2.79
N CYS A 94 -13.85 8.68 -3.47
CA CYS A 94 -15.21 8.90 -3.02
C CYS A 94 -16.05 7.62 -2.91
N LEU A 95 -15.83 6.66 -3.81
CA LEU A 95 -16.55 5.37 -3.81
C LEU A 95 -15.92 4.32 -2.89
N SER A 96 -14.76 4.57 -2.34
CA SER A 96 -14.09 3.61 -1.46
C SER A 96 -14.70 3.61 -0.06
N ALA A 97 -14.63 2.46 0.62
CA ALA A 97 -15.06 2.35 2.01
C ALA A 97 -14.05 2.96 3.01
N SER A 98 -12.76 3.05 2.66
CA SER A 98 -11.68 3.39 3.60
C SER A 98 -10.65 4.38 3.02
N GLY A 99 -11.00 5.10 1.93
CA GLY A 99 -10.03 5.93 1.22
C GLY A 99 -8.90 5.11 0.58
N TYR A 100 -7.85 5.78 0.13
CA TYR A 100 -6.68 5.12 -0.48
C TYR A 100 -5.38 5.82 -0.12
N CYS A 101 -4.29 5.06 -0.06
CA CYS A 101 -2.94 5.63 -0.12
C CYS A 101 -2.43 5.72 -1.57
N ALA A 102 -1.32 6.44 -1.78
CA ALA A 102 -0.75 6.63 -3.12
C ALA A 102 -0.30 5.31 -3.77
N THR A 103 0.23 4.37 -2.99
CA THR A 103 0.65 3.05 -3.47
C THR A 103 -0.52 2.20 -3.95
N GLU A 104 -1.61 2.16 -3.22
CA GLU A 104 -2.83 1.45 -3.60
C GLU A 104 -3.41 2.00 -4.90
N LEU A 105 -3.54 3.34 -5.01
CA LEU A 105 -4.01 3.97 -6.25
C LEU A 105 -3.08 3.73 -7.43
N GLN A 106 -1.76 3.71 -7.20
CA GLN A 106 -0.80 3.42 -8.26
C GLN A 106 -0.90 1.97 -8.75
N GLN A 107 -1.16 1.03 -7.87
CA GLN A 107 -1.41 -0.38 -8.23
C GLN A 107 -2.70 -0.55 -9.04
N ILE A 108 -3.78 0.15 -8.64
CA ILE A 108 -5.08 0.10 -9.34
C ILE A 108 -4.99 0.77 -10.72
N LEU A 109 -4.41 1.96 -10.78
CA LEU A 109 -4.39 2.80 -11.98
C LEU A 109 -3.21 2.51 -12.91
N LYS A 110 -2.18 1.82 -12.41
CA LYS A 110 -0.94 1.47 -13.12
C LYS A 110 -0.18 2.68 -13.70
N VAL A 111 -0.39 3.86 -13.11
CA VAL A 111 0.28 5.12 -13.46
C VAL A 111 0.70 5.86 -12.20
N ARG A 112 1.66 6.79 -12.33
CA ARG A 112 2.08 7.65 -11.21
C ARG A 112 0.95 8.59 -10.81
N VAL A 113 0.60 8.59 -9.51
CA VAL A 113 -0.54 9.34 -8.98
C VAL A 113 -0.14 10.47 -8.02
N GLN A 114 1.14 10.57 -7.62
CA GLN A 114 1.61 11.51 -6.61
C GLN A 114 1.26 12.97 -6.95
N LYS A 115 1.56 13.38 -8.19
CA LYS A 115 1.31 14.75 -8.65
C LYS A 115 -0.17 15.11 -8.69
N PRO A 116 -1.07 14.32 -9.30
CA PRO A 116 -2.50 14.58 -9.21
C PRO A 116 -3.07 14.53 -7.80
N LEU A 117 -2.61 13.63 -6.92
CA LEU A 117 -3.04 13.57 -5.52
C LEU A 117 -2.69 14.85 -4.75
N LEU A 118 -1.47 15.38 -4.91
CA LEU A 118 -1.07 16.65 -4.32
C LEU A 118 -1.94 17.80 -4.82
N GLN A 119 -2.29 17.82 -6.11
CA GLN A 119 -3.18 18.86 -6.66
C GLN A 119 -4.60 18.74 -6.10
N LEU A 120 -5.16 17.54 -6.00
CA LEU A 120 -6.50 17.32 -5.44
C LEU A 120 -6.57 17.68 -3.94
N SER A 121 -5.51 17.42 -3.19
CA SER A 121 -5.46 17.80 -1.77
C SER A 121 -5.24 19.31 -1.58
N SER A 122 -4.43 19.96 -2.41
CA SER A 122 -4.22 21.41 -2.34
C SER A 122 -5.46 22.24 -2.72
N THR A 123 -6.34 21.67 -3.54
CA THR A 123 -7.63 22.27 -3.90
C THR A 123 -8.79 21.83 -3.01
N SER A 124 -8.52 21.13 -1.91
CA SER A 124 -9.52 20.61 -0.96
C SER A 124 -10.58 19.69 -1.59
N VAL A 125 -10.30 19.13 -2.77
CA VAL A 125 -11.17 18.11 -3.39
C VAL A 125 -11.05 16.78 -2.65
N LEU A 126 -9.86 16.46 -2.11
CA LEU A 126 -9.61 15.32 -1.24
C LEU A 126 -8.92 15.79 0.04
N TYR A 127 -9.30 15.19 1.16
CA TYR A 127 -8.56 15.33 2.41
C TYR A 127 -7.36 14.39 2.43
N ARG A 128 -6.24 14.91 2.96
CA ARG A 128 -4.99 14.19 3.09
C ARG A 128 -4.60 14.13 4.56
N GLU A 129 -4.45 12.92 5.10
CA GLU A 129 -4.02 12.67 6.48
C GLU A 129 -2.85 11.69 6.51
N GLN A 130 -1.94 11.89 7.44
CA GLN A 130 -0.86 10.95 7.70
C GLN A 130 -1.31 9.96 8.78
N ILE A 131 -1.39 8.69 8.42
CA ILE A 131 -1.65 7.59 9.36
C ILE A 131 -0.40 6.72 9.41
N GLY A 132 0.27 6.70 10.55
CA GLY A 132 1.58 6.07 10.67
C GLY A 132 2.64 6.74 9.79
N ARG A 133 3.25 5.98 8.88
CA ARG A 133 4.29 6.49 7.95
C ARG A 133 3.76 6.82 6.56
N THR A 134 2.46 6.64 6.32
CA THR A 134 1.85 6.74 4.99
C THR A 134 0.78 7.81 4.96
N TYR A 135 0.70 8.55 3.84
CA TYR A 135 -0.38 9.49 3.59
C TYR A 135 -1.57 8.78 2.95
N HIS A 136 -2.75 8.99 3.52
CA HIS A 136 -4.03 8.50 3.02
C HIS A 136 -4.88 9.66 2.52
N TYR A 137 -5.73 9.38 1.53
CA TYR A 137 -6.59 10.36 0.88
C TYR A 137 -8.04 9.92 1.04
N PHE A 138 -8.89 10.85 1.45
CA PHE A 138 -10.28 10.62 1.82
C PHE A 138 -11.20 11.60 1.10
N SER A 139 -12.44 11.20 0.91
CA SER A 139 -13.50 12.08 0.43
C SER A 139 -13.92 13.04 1.54
N PRO A 140 -14.08 14.35 1.27
CA PRO A 140 -14.59 15.29 2.27
C PRO A 140 -15.98 14.91 2.82
N GLN A 141 -16.84 14.34 1.98
CA GLN A 141 -18.21 13.96 2.35
C GLN A 141 -18.28 12.74 3.27
N SER A 142 -17.30 11.85 3.21
CA SER A 142 -17.28 10.57 3.92
C SER A 142 -16.03 10.41 4.79
N TYR A 143 -15.38 11.51 5.14
CA TYR A 143 -14.07 11.52 5.80
C TYR A 143 -14.04 10.68 7.08
N ASP A 144 -14.96 10.95 8.02
CA ASP A 144 -14.95 10.26 9.33
C ASP A 144 -15.17 8.76 9.18
N LEU A 145 -16.11 8.36 8.33
CA LEU A 145 -16.39 6.95 8.07
C LEU A 145 -15.22 6.24 7.39
N GLN A 146 -14.68 6.84 6.34
CA GLN A 146 -13.53 6.27 5.61
C GLN A 146 -12.29 6.17 6.51
N ARG A 147 -12.05 7.19 7.32
CA ARG A 147 -10.94 7.22 8.29
C ARG A 147 -11.08 6.11 9.33
N GLN A 148 -12.25 5.97 9.93
CA GLN A 148 -12.52 4.92 10.91
C GLN A 148 -12.31 3.53 10.31
N ASN A 149 -12.88 3.27 9.14
CA ASN A 149 -12.70 2.00 8.44
C ASN A 149 -11.22 1.73 8.12
N ARG A 150 -10.45 2.76 7.75
CA ARG A 150 -9.01 2.62 7.49
C ARG A 150 -8.25 2.24 8.74
N LEU A 151 -8.53 2.86 9.87
CA LEU A 151 -7.89 2.53 11.15
C LEU A 151 -8.18 1.07 11.54
N THR A 152 -9.43 0.65 11.46
CA THR A 152 -9.81 -0.75 11.73
C THR A 152 -9.10 -1.75 10.80
N GLN A 153 -8.97 -1.42 9.50
CA GLN A 153 -8.23 -2.27 8.55
C GLN A 153 -6.73 -2.37 8.90
N ILE A 154 -6.13 -1.28 9.36
CA ILE A 154 -4.72 -1.28 9.77
C ILE A 154 -4.55 -2.10 11.05
N GLU A 155 -5.44 -1.95 12.03
CA GLU A 155 -5.44 -2.71 13.28
C GLU A 155 -5.59 -4.21 13.01
N SER A 156 -6.60 -4.63 12.24
CA SER A 156 -6.80 -6.03 11.89
C SER A 156 -5.62 -6.63 11.12
N SER A 157 -5.02 -5.89 10.19
CA SER A 157 -3.85 -6.36 9.46
C SER A 157 -2.58 -6.45 10.31
N LEU A 158 -2.49 -5.68 11.39
CA LEU A 158 -1.43 -5.81 12.40
C LEU A 158 -1.66 -7.01 13.29
N GLU A 159 -2.91 -7.26 13.71
CA GLU A 159 -3.30 -8.44 14.50
C GLU A 159 -3.09 -9.74 13.72
N GLU A 160 -3.45 -9.79 12.43
CA GLU A 160 -3.18 -10.93 11.56
C GLU A 160 -1.68 -11.21 11.43
N LYS A 161 -0.87 -10.20 11.19
CA LYS A 161 0.60 -10.35 11.12
C LYS A 161 1.19 -10.79 12.46
N LEU A 162 0.64 -10.29 13.56
CA LEU A 162 1.06 -10.70 14.90
C LEU A 162 0.65 -12.15 15.19
N SER A 163 -0.56 -12.55 14.80
CA SER A 163 -1.06 -13.92 14.95
C SER A 163 -0.33 -14.90 14.02
N GLU A 164 -0.04 -14.53 12.78
CA GLU A 164 0.80 -15.32 11.87
C GLU A 164 2.22 -15.50 12.43
N GLN A 165 2.82 -14.45 12.96
CA GLN A 165 4.13 -14.53 13.62
C GLN A 165 4.09 -15.34 14.92
N THR A 166 2.99 -15.30 15.68
CA THR A 166 2.81 -16.10 16.89
C THR A 166 2.39 -17.54 16.58
N SER A 167 1.61 -17.78 15.54
CA SER A 167 1.19 -19.15 15.14
C SER A 167 2.33 -19.97 14.52
N VAL A 168 3.33 -19.30 13.95
CA VAL A 168 4.56 -19.99 13.47
C VAL A 168 5.38 -20.55 14.64
N PHE A 169 5.12 -20.10 15.88
CA PHE A 169 6.10 -20.33 16.89
C PHE A 169 5.87 -21.49 17.83
N ILE A 170 4.68 -21.99 18.11
CA ILE A 170 4.69 -23.03 19.15
C ILE A 170 3.45 -23.94 19.10
N SER A 171 3.66 -25.17 18.59
CA SER A 171 2.80 -26.27 19.01
C SER A 171 2.93 -26.47 20.53
N PRO A 172 1.87 -26.91 21.22
CA PRO A 172 1.92 -27.16 22.68
C PRO A 172 3.05 -28.10 23.10
N GLU A 173 3.50 -28.96 22.20
CA GLU A 173 4.62 -29.89 22.39
C GLU A 173 5.98 -29.16 22.39
N ILE A 174 6.15 -28.20 21.47
CA ILE A 174 7.37 -27.38 21.41
C ILE A 174 7.43 -26.44 22.62
N GLN A 175 6.29 -25.91 23.08
CA GLN A 175 6.22 -25.09 24.30
C GLN A 175 6.71 -25.87 25.50
N LYS A 176 6.19 -27.07 25.73
CA LYS A 176 6.64 -27.94 26.83
C LYS A 176 8.13 -28.27 26.75
N SER A 177 8.61 -28.56 25.55
CA SER A 177 10.02 -28.85 25.32
C SER A 177 10.92 -27.64 25.60
N LEU A 178 10.46 -26.43 25.22
CA LEU A 178 11.14 -25.16 25.50
C LEU A 178 11.19 -24.88 27.00
N ASP A 179 10.10 -25.12 27.73
CA ASP A 179 10.04 -24.92 29.18
C ASP A 179 11.01 -25.86 29.92
N VAL A 180 11.05 -27.13 29.52
CA VAL A 180 12.02 -28.11 30.03
C VAL A 180 13.45 -27.67 29.71
N PHE A 181 13.73 -27.23 28.50
CA PHE A 181 15.05 -26.74 28.10
C PHE A 181 15.47 -25.53 28.93
N LEU A 182 14.60 -24.52 29.03
CA LEU A 182 14.86 -23.30 29.78
C LEU A 182 15.05 -23.56 31.29
N SER A 183 14.38 -24.55 31.88
CA SER A 183 14.53 -24.92 33.27
C SER A 183 15.91 -25.51 33.59
N ASN A 184 16.57 -26.14 32.62
CA ASN A 184 17.91 -26.70 32.77
C ASN A 184 19.05 -25.70 32.54
N LEU A 185 18.73 -24.46 32.10
CA LEU A 185 19.73 -23.42 31.90
C LEU A 185 19.94 -22.56 33.16
N SER A 186 21.19 -22.15 33.41
CA SER A 186 21.47 -21.11 34.41
C SER A 186 20.78 -19.78 33.98
N GLU A 187 20.54 -18.90 34.98
CA GLU A 187 19.91 -17.57 34.71
C GLU A 187 20.61 -16.80 33.59
N LYS A 188 21.95 -16.84 33.58
CA LYS A 188 22.75 -16.19 32.53
C LYS A 188 22.53 -16.83 31.17
N GLN A 189 22.59 -18.16 31.07
CA GLN A 189 22.40 -18.88 29.82
C GLN A 189 20.99 -18.68 29.29
N ARG A 190 19.97 -18.76 30.15
CA ARG A 190 18.58 -18.47 29.81
C ARG A 190 18.41 -17.07 29.22
N ARG A 191 18.99 -16.06 29.87
CA ARG A 191 18.94 -14.67 29.45
C ARG A 191 19.62 -14.46 28.09
N LEU A 192 20.80 -15.06 27.88
CA LEU A 192 21.50 -14.97 26.60
C LEU A 192 20.78 -15.70 25.46
N TYR A 193 20.25 -16.90 25.74
CA TYR A 193 19.47 -17.66 24.78
C TYR A 193 18.23 -16.90 24.33
N LEU A 194 17.43 -16.38 25.26
CA LEU A 194 16.24 -15.60 24.95
C LEU A 194 16.57 -14.30 24.22
N GLY A 195 17.68 -13.65 24.58
CA GLY A 195 18.18 -12.49 23.84
C GLY A 195 18.58 -12.81 22.41
N PHE A 196 19.17 -13.98 22.16
CA PHE A 196 19.53 -14.45 20.82
C PHE A 196 18.28 -14.75 19.97
N GLU A 197 17.32 -15.49 20.52
CA GLU A 197 16.05 -15.76 19.81
C GLU A 197 15.28 -14.46 19.51
N SER A 198 15.25 -13.52 20.45
CA SER A 198 14.69 -12.19 20.23
C SER A 198 15.35 -11.43 19.07
N MET A 199 16.67 -11.59 18.89
CA MET A 199 17.38 -10.98 17.74
C MET A 199 16.95 -11.58 16.40
N LYS A 200 16.69 -12.88 16.33
CA LYS A 200 16.20 -13.55 15.11
C LYS A 200 14.80 -13.04 14.72
N LEU A 201 13.95 -12.76 15.70
CA LEU A 201 12.60 -12.24 15.49
C LEU A 201 12.59 -10.78 15.04
N GLY A 202 13.67 -10.03 15.25
CA GLY A 202 13.78 -8.64 14.84
C GLY A 202 12.97 -7.67 15.69
N TYR A 203 12.22 -6.77 15.03
CA TYR A 203 11.44 -5.75 15.76
C TYR A 203 10.30 -6.40 16.57
N GLY A 204 10.23 -6.07 17.86
CA GLY A 204 9.23 -6.68 18.77
C GLY A 204 9.63 -8.03 19.36
N GLY A 205 10.78 -8.62 18.97
CA GLY A 205 11.22 -9.93 19.42
C GLY A 205 11.33 -10.10 20.95
N ASP A 206 11.70 -9.03 21.68
CA ASP A 206 11.76 -9.06 23.16
C ASP A 206 10.36 -9.29 23.76
N THR A 207 9.33 -8.67 23.16
CA THR A 207 7.93 -8.80 23.60
C THR A 207 7.38 -10.19 23.29
N ILE A 208 7.62 -10.67 22.07
CA ILE A 208 7.19 -12.00 21.62
C ILE A 208 7.82 -13.08 22.52
N MET A 209 9.12 -13.04 22.74
CA MET A 209 9.79 -14.01 23.60
C MET A 209 9.31 -13.93 25.06
N SER A 210 8.97 -12.74 25.55
CA SER A 210 8.37 -12.57 26.89
C SER A 210 6.99 -13.23 26.98
N GLN A 211 6.15 -13.08 25.97
CA GLN A 211 4.82 -13.72 25.92
C GLN A 211 4.91 -15.24 25.87
N ILE A 212 5.87 -15.76 25.07
CA ILE A 212 6.08 -17.19 24.94
C ILE A 212 6.61 -17.83 26.22
N THR A 213 7.59 -17.21 26.88
CA THR A 213 8.37 -17.83 27.95
C THR A 213 8.02 -17.33 29.34
N GLY A 214 7.17 -16.32 29.48
CA GLY A 214 6.85 -15.66 30.75
C GLY A 214 8.01 -14.86 31.36
N VAL A 215 9.18 -14.80 30.68
CA VAL A 215 10.37 -14.09 31.19
C VAL A 215 10.21 -12.59 30.93
N ASN A 216 10.59 -11.77 31.92
CA ASN A 216 10.47 -10.32 31.85
C ASN A 216 11.23 -9.75 30.64
N ILE A 217 10.57 -8.85 29.88
CA ILE A 217 11.11 -8.17 28.68
C ILE A 217 12.48 -7.52 28.96
N LYS A 218 12.67 -6.90 30.14
CA LYS A 218 13.94 -6.27 30.53
C LYS A 218 15.09 -7.29 30.63
N THR A 219 14.80 -8.52 31.05
CA THR A 219 15.77 -9.61 31.15
C THR A 219 16.19 -10.05 29.74
N ILE A 220 15.23 -10.19 28.82
CA ILE A 220 15.49 -10.56 27.43
C ILE A 220 16.30 -9.47 26.71
N ALA A 221 15.88 -8.20 26.84
CA ALA A 221 16.58 -7.04 26.29
C ALA A 221 18.02 -6.94 26.82
N LYS A 222 18.25 -7.25 28.10
CA LYS A 222 19.59 -7.29 28.71
C LYS A 222 20.45 -8.36 28.03
N GLY A 223 19.94 -9.58 27.86
CA GLY A 223 20.64 -10.66 27.17
C GLY A 223 20.99 -10.31 25.73
N ARG A 224 20.04 -9.71 25.00
CA ARG A 224 20.25 -9.20 23.65
C ARG A 224 21.37 -8.15 23.57
N ASN A 225 21.40 -7.21 24.54
CA ASN A 225 22.43 -6.18 24.61
C ASN A 225 23.80 -6.76 24.99
N GLU A 226 23.86 -7.73 25.91
CA GLU A 226 25.10 -8.42 26.27
C GLU A 226 25.71 -9.14 25.07
N LEU A 227 24.89 -9.78 24.22
CA LEU A 227 25.32 -10.40 22.97
C LEU A 227 25.83 -9.37 21.94
N LYS A 228 25.07 -8.28 21.73
CA LYS A 228 25.46 -7.21 20.78
C LYS A 228 26.78 -6.53 21.15
N THR A 229 26.97 -6.27 22.43
CA THR A 229 28.16 -5.59 22.92
C THR A 229 29.34 -6.54 23.17
N ARG A 230 29.12 -7.87 23.01
CA ARG A 230 30.10 -8.91 23.36
C ARG A 230 30.64 -8.80 24.79
N ASN A 231 29.91 -8.13 25.68
CA ASN A 231 30.30 -7.90 27.06
C ASN A 231 29.71 -9.01 27.97
N ILE A 232 30.19 -10.23 27.74
CA ILE A 232 29.76 -11.43 28.46
C ILE A 232 30.92 -11.88 29.31
N THR A 233 30.74 -11.88 30.66
CA THR A 233 31.74 -12.40 31.58
C THR A 233 31.70 -13.94 31.56
N PRO A 234 32.75 -14.67 31.17
CA PRO A 234 32.69 -16.12 30.94
C PRO A 234 32.27 -16.94 32.19
N ASP A 235 32.82 -16.67 33.34
CA ASP A 235 32.72 -17.55 34.52
C ASP A 235 31.88 -16.99 35.68
N SER A 236 31.13 -15.93 35.47
CA SER A 236 30.31 -15.31 36.53
C SER A 236 28.89 -15.02 36.07
N ILE A 237 27.90 -15.45 36.85
CA ILE A 237 26.49 -15.18 36.64
C ILE A 237 26.18 -13.70 36.79
N ARG A 238 26.93 -12.98 37.61
CA ARG A 238 26.76 -11.54 37.88
C ARG A 238 28.08 -10.80 37.66
N LYS A 239 27.99 -9.55 37.21
CA LYS A 239 29.17 -8.67 37.15
C LYS A 239 29.71 -8.43 38.56
N THR A 240 31.04 -8.32 38.69
CA THR A 240 31.72 -7.96 39.92
C THR A 240 31.12 -6.65 40.46
N GLY A 241 30.72 -6.62 41.73
CA GLY A 241 30.07 -5.48 42.37
C GLY A 241 28.53 -5.49 42.39
N GLY A 242 27.87 -6.48 41.73
CA GLY A 242 26.41 -6.59 41.67
C GLY A 242 25.75 -7.28 42.87
N GLY A 243 26.22 -7.06 44.10
CA GLY A 243 25.64 -7.58 45.33
C GLY A 243 24.96 -6.48 46.17
N ARG A 244 23.99 -6.85 47.04
CA ARG A 244 23.49 -5.95 48.09
C ARG A 244 24.65 -5.57 49.00
N HIS A 245 24.86 -4.26 49.19
CA HIS A 245 25.81 -3.81 50.21
C HIS A 245 25.39 -4.37 51.57
N CYS A 246 26.31 -5.05 52.28
CA CYS A 246 26.10 -5.45 53.66
C CYS A 246 25.89 -4.20 54.52
N ILE A 247 24.72 -4.07 55.10
CA ILE A 247 24.45 -3.06 56.14
C ILE A 247 25.18 -3.54 57.37
N LYS A 248 26.30 -2.89 57.74
CA LYS A 248 26.94 -3.10 59.03
C LYS A 248 25.92 -2.62 60.06
N LYS A 249 25.37 -3.55 60.88
CA LYS A 249 24.68 -3.20 62.13
C LYS A 249 25.73 -2.73 63.09
N ASN A 250 25.66 -1.47 63.50
CA ASN A 250 26.31 -0.97 64.73
C ASN A 250 25.56 -1.52 65.94
#